data_a5a4ef43e85f47a43250bf7d1b0d9955
#
_entry.id   a5a4ef43e85f47a43250bf7d1b0d9955
#
_cell.length_a   1.000
_cell.length_b   1.000
_cell.length_c   1.000
_cell.angle_alpha   90.00
_cell.angle_beta   90.00
_cell.angle_gamma   90.00
#
_symmetry.space_group_name_H-M   'P 1'
#
loop_
_entity.id
_entity.type
_entity.pdbx_description
1 polymer ?
#
loop_
_entity_poly.entity_id
_entity_poly.type
_entity_poly.pdbx_seq_one_letter_code
_entity_poly.pdbx_strand_id
1 'polypeptide(L)'
;MRIQDISSFSAVKEAGLAKLLPNRPRIAVGMGTCGNGNGAEGVFHAFSEAIHQRGRDVRLAPAGCFGFCAQEPLVNVWLPGHPLVILRSFQAHDVDRLLDEMEGGRIPADLALCKIEEWDHLTAQVRYGEEIGRAHV
;
A
#
# COMPACT_ATOMS: atom_id res chain seq x y z
N MET A 1 -10.63 -1.07 -22.60
CA MET A 1 -11.89 -0.30 -22.49
C MET A 1 -11.68 1.06 -23.12
N ARG A 2 -12.47 1.44 -24.11
CA ARG A 2 -12.42 2.78 -24.72
C ARG A 2 -13.34 3.70 -23.94
N ILE A 3 -12.84 4.84 -23.51
CA ILE A 3 -13.66 5.92 -22.93
C ILE A 3 -14.32 6.63 -24.11
N GLN A 4 -15.64 6.49 -24.25
CA GLN A 4 -16.40 7.08 -25.35
C GLN A 4 -17.13 8.37 -24.95
N ASP A 5 -17.39 8.55 -23.67
CA ASP A 5 -18.09 9.68 -23.08
C ASP A 5 -17.77 9.85 -21.58
N ILE A 6 -18.28 10.92 -20.97
CA ILE A 6 -18.08 11.22 -19.55
C ILE A 6 -18.71 10.16 -18.65
N SER A 7 -19.79 9.50 -19.07
CA SER A 7 -20.45 8.46 -18.26
C SER A 7 -19.59 7.21 -18.15
N SER A 8 -18.87 6.86 -19.23
CA SER A 8 -17.93 5.72 -19.22
C SER A 8 -16.71 5.98 -18.32
N PHE A 9 -16.35 7.24 -18.10
CA PHE A 9 -15.26 7.61 -17.20
C PHE A 9 -15.55 7.23 -15.74
N SER A 10 -16.78 7.40 -15.26
CA SER A 10 -17.18 7.01 -13.92
C SER A 10 -16.99 5.51 -13.68
N ALA A 11 -17.37 4.67 -14.64
CA ALA A 11 -17.19 3.22 -14.56
C ALA A 11 -15.71 2.82 -14.51
N VAL A 12 -14.85 3.51 -15.28
CA VAL A 12 -13.39 3.28 -15.25
C VAL A 12 -12.80 3.68 -13.90
N LYS A 13 -13.25 4.82 -13.35
CA LYS A 13 -12.85 5.30 -12.03
C LYS A 13 -13.21 4.29 -10.93
N GLU A 14 -14.47 3.84 -10.91
CA GLU A 14 -14.94 2.85 -9.93
C GLU A 14 -14.15 1.54 -10.02
N ALA A 15 -13.93 1.04 -11.23
CA ALA A 15 -13.13 -0.16 -11.45
C ALA A 15 -11.67 0.01 -11.00
N GLY A 16 -11.10 1.20 -11.19
CA GLY A 16 -9.76 1.55 -10.71
C GLY A 16 -9.69 1.59 -9.18
N LEU A 17 -10.65 2.25 -8.54
CA LEU A 17 -10.73 2.32 -7.08
C LEU A 17 -10.92 0.94 -6.45
N ALA A 18 -11.76 0.09 -7.02
CA ALA A 18 -11.94 -1.28 -6.54
C ALA A 18 -10.65 -2.13 -6.61
N LYS A 19 -9.71 -1.76 -7.48
CA LYS A 19 -8.39 -2.39 -7.52
C LYS A 19 -7.42 -1.83 -6.50
N LEU A 20 -7.46 -0.51 -6.27
CA LEU A 20 -6.58 0.18 -5.32
C LEU A 20 -7.02 -0.03 -3.87
N LEU A 21 -8.32 0.08 -3.62
CA LEU A 21 -8.95 0.00 -2.31
C LEU A 21 -10.03 -1.11 -2.34
N PRO A 22 -9.63 -2.39 -2.49
CA PRO A 22 -10.58 -3.50 -2.57
C PRO A 22 -11.29 -3.71 -1.24
N ASN A 23 -12.43 -4.42 -1.29
CA ASN A 23 -13.16 -4.80 -0.08
C ASN A 23 -12.52 -6.01 0.65
N ARG A 24 -11.20 -6.05 0.69
CA ARG A 24 -10.37 -7.02 1.40
C ARG A 24 -8.99 -6.43 1.67
N PRO A 25 -8.21 -6.97 2.61
CA PRO A 25 -6.86 -6.50 2.85
C PRO A 25 -5.99 -6.54 1.59
N ARG A 26 -5.20 -5.49 1.39
CA ARG A 26 -4.26 -5.38 0.28
C ARG A 26 -2.90 -4.94 0.79
N ILE A 27 -1.87 -5.62 0.33
CA ILE A 27 -0.47 -5.26 0.53
C ILE A 27 0.14 -4.96 -0.84
N ALA A 28 0.84 -3.84 -0.96
CA ALA A 28 1.59 -3.52 -2.17
C ALA A 28 3.03 -3.16 -1.81
N VAL A 29 3.97 -3.83 -2.44
CA VAL A 29 5.41 -3.63 -2.23
C VAL A 29 5.95 -2.72 -3.33
N GLY A 30 6.68 -1.67 -2.94
CA GLY A 30 7.34 -0.76 -3.86
C GLY A 30 8.49 -1.43 -4.58
N MET A 31 8.29 -1.76 -5.86
CA MET A 31 9.23 -2.51 -6.70
C MET A 31 9.82 -1.65 -7.83
N GLY A 32 9.98 -0.36 -7.58
CA GLY A 32 10.77 0.51 -8.46
C GLY A 32 12.27 0.23 -8.33
N THR A 33 13.08 0.96 -9.09
CA THR A 33 14.55 0.74 -9.12
C THR A 33 15.18 0.81 -7.74
N CYS A 34 14.83 1.80 -6.92
CA CYS A 34 15.36 1.94 -5.55
C CYS A 34 14.87 0.82 -4.63
N GLY A 35 13.58 0.43 -4.74
CA GLY A 35 13.01 -0.67 -3.96
C GLY A 35 13.72 -1.98 -4.24
N ASN A 36 13.91 -2.33 -5.50
CA ASN A 36 14.63 -3.55 -5.89
C ASN A 36 16.09 -3.51 -5.46
N GLY A 37 16.76 -2.37 -5.56
CA GLY A 37 18.11 -2.18 -5.05
C GLY A 37 18.24 -2.34 -3.52
N ASN A 38 17.16 -2.18 -2.78
CA ASN A 38 17.10 -2.30 -1.32
C ASN A 38 16.41 -3.59 -0.82
N GLY A 39 16.15 -4.55 -1.70
CA GLY A 39 15.64 -5.88 -1.33
C GLY A 39 14.13 -6.05 -1.38
N ALA A 40 13.39 -5.17 -2.09
CA ALA A 40 11.93 -5.25 -2.23
C ALA A 40 11.45 -6.59 -2.82
N GLU A 41 12.21 -7.18 -3.73
CA GLU A 41 11.88 -8.48 -4.32
C GLU A 41 11.84 -9.59 -3.26
N GLY A 42 12.81 -9.60 -2.34
CA GLY A 42 12.82 -10.53 -1.21
C GLY A 42 11.63 -10.34 -0.27
N VAL A 43 11.24 -9.09 -0.02
CA VAL A 43 10.05 -8.75 0.76
C VAL A 43 8.79 -9.23 0.06
N PHE A 44 8.65 -8.99 -1.23
CA PHE A 44 7.52 -9.44 -2.03
C PHE A 44 7.37 -10.96 -2.01
N HIS A 45 8.49 -11.68 -2.18
CA HIS A 45 8.53 -13.13 -2.14
C HIS A 45 8.13 -13.67 -0.75
N ALA A 46 8.65 -13.08 0.31
CA ALA A 46 8.29 -13.45 1.68
C ALA A 46 6.80 -13.27 1.96
N PHE A 47 6.19 -12.17 1.49
CA PHE A 47 4.73 -11.99 1.56
C PHE A 47 3.97 -13.06 0.78
N SER A 48 4.41 -13.35 -0.45
CA SER A 48 3.75 -14.35 -1.30
C SER A 48 3.72 -15.72 -0.62
N GLU A 49 4.83 -16.14 -0.04
CA GLU A 49 4.94 -17.41 0.69
C GLU A 49 4.08 -17.42 1.96
N ALA A 50 4.19 -16.39 2.79
CA ALA A 50 3.48 -16.31 4.06
C ALA A 50 1.95 -16.25 3.88
N ILE A 51 1.46 -15.47 2.89
CA ILE A 51 0.04 -15.39 2.55
C ILE A 51 -0.48 -16.74 2.07
N HIS A 52 0.29 -17.42 1.22
CA HIS A 52 -0.07 -18.74 0.72
C HIS A 52 -0.11 -19.79 1.85
N GLN A 53 0.92 -19.86 2.68
CA GLN A 53 1.02 -20.80 3.79
C GLN A 53 -0.08 -20.61 4.84
N ARG A 54 -0.47 -19.36 5.08
CA ARG A 54 -1.53 -19.02 6.05
C ARG A 54 -2.94 -19.15 5.46
N GLY A 55 -3.08 -19.35 4.15
CA GLY A 55 -4.37 -19.42 3.46
C GLY A 55 -5.20 -18.14 3.60
N ARG A 56 -4.54 -16.95 3.60
CA ARG A 56 -5.17 -15.67 3.84
C ARG A 56 -5.70 -15.03 2.56
N ASP A 57 -6.89 -14.43 2.64
CA ASP A 57 -7.44 -13.62 1.56
C ASP A 57 -6.87 -12.19 1.60
N VAL A 58 -5.60 -12.07 1.35
CA VAL A 58 -4.88 -10.80 1.23
C VAL A 58 -4.42 -10.63 -0.21
N ARG A 59 -4.74 -9.49 -0.81
CA ARG A 59 -4.26 -9.16 -2.15
C ARG A 59 -2.84 -8.63 -2.07
N LEU A 60 -1.90 -9.33 -2.67
CA LEU A 60 -0.52 -8.88 -2.86
C LEU A 60 -0.35 -8.28 -4.25
N ALA A 61 0.32 -7.14 -4.35
CA ALA A 61 0.58 -6.47 -5.62
C ALA A 61 1.95 -5.77 -5.61
N PRO A 62 2.61 -5.64 -6.75
CA PRO A 62 3.72 -4.71 -6.90
C PRO A 62 3.19 -3.28 -7.01
N ALA A 63 3.96 -2.31 -6.55
CA ALA A 63 3.69 -0.88 -6.71
C ALA A 63 4.91 -0.17 -7.29
N GLY A 64 4.69 1.00 -7.87
CA GLY A 64 5.77 1.88 -8.32
C GLY A 64 6.43 2.63 -7.16
N CYS A 65 7.37 3.50 -7.50
CA CYS A 65 8.08 4.35 -6.55
C CYS A 65 7.20 5.52 -6.08
N PHE A 66 7.24 5.81 -4.78
CA PHE A 66 6.55 6.97 -4.18
C PHE A 66 7.46 8.19 -3.99
N GLY A 67 8.72 8.11 -4.40
CA GLY A 67 9.68 9.18 -4.23
C GLY A 67 10.41 9.22 -2.88
N PHE A 68 10.13 8.30 -1.97
CA PHE A 68 10.81 8.19 -0.67
C PHE A 68 11.97 7.19 -0.71
N CYS A 69 12.89 7.36 -1.64
CA CYS A 69 13.95 6.39 -1.92
C CYS A 69 14.82 6.04 -0.71
N ALA A 70 15.05 7.01 0.20
CA ALA A 70 15.82 6.79 1.43
C ALA A 70 15.11 5.88 2.46
N GLN A 71 13.82 5.62 2.28
CA GLN A 71 12.99 4.83 3.18
C GLN A 71 12.59 3.48 2.58
N GLU A 72 13.10 3.17 1.40
CA GLU A 72 12.85 1.87 0.73
C GLU A 72 13.48 0.69 1.50
N PRO A 73 12.90 -0.52 1.46
CA PRO A 73 11.65 -0.90 0.77
C PRO A 73 10.40 -0.31 1.42
N LEU A 74 9.47 0.17 0.60
CA LEU A 74 8.16 0.67 1.06
C LEU A 74 7.09 -0.40 0.87
N VAL A 75 6.20 -0.50 1.83
CA VAL A 75 5.04 -1.39 1.79
C VAL A 75 3.77 -0.61 2.08
N ASN A 76 2.82 -0.65 1.16
CA ASN A 76 1.51 -0.05 1.36
C ASN A 76 0.56 -1.09 1.92
N VAL A 77 -0.11 -0.74 2.98
CA VAL A 77 -1.09 -1.62 3.65
C VAL A 77 -2.45 -0.96 3.65
N TRP A 78 -3.40 -1.66 3.07
CA TRP A 78 -4.81 -1.29 3.06
C TRP A 78 -5.62 -2.32 3.84
N LEU A 79 -6.34 -1.86 4.84
CA LEU A 79 -7.40 -2.60 5.53
C LEU A 79 -8.72 -1.90 5.27
N PRO A 80 -9.79 -2.58 4.81
CA PRO A 80 -11.10 -1.96 4.63
C PRO A 80 -11.56 -1.22 5.88
N GLY A 81 -12.00 0.04 5.72
CA GLY A 81 -12.43 0.89 6.82
C GLY A 81 -11.30 1.60 7.58
N HIS A 82 -10.05 1.43 7.17
CA HIS A 82 -8.87 2.08 7.77
C HIS A 82 -8.18 3.00 6.75
N PRO A 83 -7.37 3.97 7.19
CA PRO A 83 -6.49 4.72 6.30
C PRO A 83 -5.51 3.81 5.57
N LEU A 84 -5.09 4.19 4.36
CA LEU A 84 -3.96 3.55 3.70
C LEU A 84 -2.67 3.94 4.45
N VAL A 85 -1.90 2.96 4.88
CA VAL A 85 -0.64 3.18 5.59
C VAL A 85 0.53 2.78 4.71
N ILE A 86 1.55 3.63 4.66
CA ILE A 86 2.82 3.33 4.00
C ILE A 86 3.85 3.01 5.08
N LEU A 87 4.41 1.82 5.04
CA LEU A 87 5.48 1.35 5.92
C LEU A 87 6.82 1.58 5.26
N ARG A 88 7.84 1.90 6.06
CA ARG A 88 9.21 2.23 5.64
C ARG A 88 10.22 1.17 6.05
N SER A 89 11.32 1.12 5.31
CA SER A 89 12.48 0.26 5.62
C SER A 89 12.07 -1.17 5.97
N PHE A 90 11.05 -1.65 5.28
CA PHE A 90 10.39 -2.92 5.59
C PHE A 90 11.30 -4.09 5.19
N GLN A 91 11.43 -5.06 6.07
CA GLN A 91 12.27 -6.21 5.85
C GLN A 91 11.46 -7.52 5.79
N ALA A 92 12.05 -8.55 5.21
CA ALA A 92 11.39 -9.86 5.12
C ALA A 92 11.00 -10.43 6.51
N HIS A 93 11.77 -10.14 7.56
CA HIS A 93 11.48 -10.58 8.93
C HIS A 93 10.26 -9.85 9.56
N ASP A 94 9.82 -8.73 9.00
CA ASP A 94 8.64 -8.00 9.46
C ASP A 94 7.32 -8.57 8.93
N VAL A 95 7.39 -9.44 7.93
CA VAL A 95 6.22 -9.99 7.22
C VAL A 95 5.25 -10.68 8.19
N ASP A 96 5.76 -11.60 9.01
CA ASP A 96 4.90 -12.36 9.93
C ASP A 96 4.24 -11.45 10.95
N ARG A 97 5.00 -10.51 11.52
CA ARG A 97 4.48 -9.51 12.45
C ARG A 97 3.37 -8.68 11.82
N LEU A 98 3.58 -8.19 10.60
CA LEU A 98 2.56 -7.40 9.90
C LEU A 98 1.27 -8.20 9.68
N LEU A 99 1.40 -9.43 9.20
CA LEU A 99 0.24 -10.30 8.96
C LEU A 99 -0.51 -10.60 10.25
N ASP A 100 0.19 -10.86 11.37
CA ASP A 100 -0.42 -11.08 12.68
C ASP A 100 -1.17 -9.84 13.18
N GLU A 101 -0.57 -8.66 13.07
CA GLU A 101 -1.23 -7.40 13.47
C GLU A 101 -2.45 -7.08 12.60
N MET A 102 -2.36 -7.33 11.29
CA MET A 102 -3.48 -7.13 10.35
C MET A 102 -4.68 -8.02 10.69
N GLU A 103 -4.47 -9.23 11.20
CA GLU A 103 -5.54 -10.09 11.68
C GLU A 103 -6.32 -9.47 12.84
N GLY A 104 -5.65 -8.72 13.69
CA GLY A 104 -6.25 -7.94 14.77
C GLY A 104 -6.77 -6.56 14.34
N GLY A 105 -6.76 -6.24 13.05
CA GLY A 105 -7.16 -4.93 12.52
C GLY A 105 -6.17 -3.82 12.83
N ARG A 106 -4.91 -4.13 13.07
CA ARG A 106 -3.84 -3.18 13.40
C ARG A 106 -2.75 -3.18 12.33
N ILE A 107 -1.98 -2.11 12.32
CA ILE A 107 -0.79 -1.95 11.47
C ILE A 107 0.34 -1.44 12.36
N PRO A 108 1.58 -1.95 12.23
CA PRO A 108 2.72 -1.54 13.05
C PRO A 108 2.99 -0.03 12.94
N ALA A 109 2.74 0.72 14.02
CA ALA A 109 2.91 2.17 14.03
C ALA A 109 4.39 2.59 13.96
N ASP A 110 5.28 1.80 14.50
CA ASP A 110 6.72 2.05 14.49
C ASP A 110 7.34 1.95 13.10
N LEU A 111 6.74 1.16 12.20
CA LEU A 111 7.15 1.05 10.81
C LEU A 111 6.44 2.06 9.89
N ALA A 112 5.42 2.74 10.38
CA ALA A 112 4.64 3.67 9.56
C ALA A 112 5.47 4.91 9.18
N LEU A 113 5.58 5.16 7.87
CA LEU A 113 6.10 6.42 7.33
C LEU A 113 4.99 7.47 7.35
N CYS A 114 3.81 7.07 6.90
CA CYS A 114 2.66 7.96 6.78
C CYS A 114 1.37 7.19 6.58
N LYS A 115 0.26 7.88 6.74
CA LYS A 115 -1.08 7.39 6.40
C LYS A 115 -1.83 8.39 5.54
N ILE A 116 -2.62 7.87 4.62
CA ILE A 116 -3.47 8.64 3.74
C ILE A 116 -4.90 8.44 4.21
N GLU A 117 -5.49 9.48 4.80
CA GLU A 117 -6.80 9.39 5.44
C GLU A 117 -7.94 9.64 4.47
N GLU A 118 -7.73 10.54 3.51
CA GLU A 118 -8.72 10.88 2.50
C GLU A 118 -8.11 10.91 1.11
N TRP A 119 -8.89 10.43 0.14
CA TRP A 119 -8.61 10.56 -1.28
C TRP A 119 -9.60 11.49 -1.91
N ASP A 120 -9.16 12.67 -2.33
CA ASP A 120 -9.94 13.52 -3.21
C ASP A 120 -9.56 13.26 -4.67
N HIS A 121 -10.40 12.50 -5.33
CA HIS A 121 -10.16 12.07 -6.71
C HIS A 121 -10.48 13.14 -7.74
N LEU A 122 -11.16 14.20 -7.37
CA LEU A 122 -11.51 15.30 -8.27
C LEU A 122 -10.43 16.37 -8.31
N THR A 123 -9.92 16.72 -7.14
CA THR A 123 -8.89 17.78 -7.00
C THR A 123 -7.47 17.21 -6.97
N ALA A 124 -7.33 15.90 -7.00
CA ALA A 124 -6.07 15.19 -6.80
C ALA A 124 -5.38 15.54 -5.46
N GLN A 125 -6.12 16.07 -4.50
CA GLN A 125 -5.59 16.33 -3.17
C GLN A 125 -5.60 15.04 -2.37
N VAL A 126 -4.43 14.65 -1.93
CA VAL A 126 -4.25 13.56 -0.98
C VAL A 126 -3.96 14.21 0.37
N ARG A 127 -4.79 13.94 1.36
CA ARG A 127 -4.53 14.38 2.73
C ARG A 127 -3.64 13.35 3.40
N TYR A 128 -2.53 13.83 3.89
CA TYR A 128 -1.57 13.03 4.62
C TYR A 128 -1.83 13.16 6.11
N GLY A 129 -1.56 12.10 6.86
CA GLY A 129 -1.53 12.19 8.32
C GLY A 129 -0.47 13.17 8.80
N GLU A 130 -0.54 13.59 10.06
CA GLU A 130 0.29 14.65 10.65
C GLU A 130 1.81 14.47 10.42
N GLU A 131 2.26 13.23 10.27
CA GLU A 131 3.69 12.92 10.10
C GLU A 131 4.27 13.33 8.75
N ILE A 132 3.47 13.35 7.68
CA ILE A 132 3.94 13.82 6.37
C ILE A 132 4.01 15.33 6.29
N GLY A 133 3.09 16.05 6.91
CA GLY A 133 3.14 17.51 6.94
C GLY A 133 4.45 18.04 7.55
N ARG A 134 5.11 17.25 8.37
CA ARG A 134 6.41 17.58 8.98
C ARG A 134 7.62 17.23 8.10
N ALA A 135 7.48 16.29 7.17
CA ALA A 135 8.60 15.88 6.31
C ALA A 135 8.88 16.84 5.17
N HIS A 136 8.00 17.80 4.90
CA HIS A 136 8.11 18.79 3.84
C HIS A 136 8.44 20.20 4.34
N VAL A 137 8.71 20.35 5.58
CA VAL A 137 9.11 21.64 6.17
C VAL A 137 10.63 21.79 6.20
#